data_7c82c7c512cdec55871eab7e04f477cf
#
_entry.id   7c82c7c512cdec55871eab7e04f477cf
#
_cell.length_a   1.000
_cell.length_b   1.000
_cell.length_c   1.000
_cell.angle_alpha   90.00
_cell.angle_beta   90.00
_cell.angle_gamma   90.00
#
_symmetry.space_group_name_H-M   'P 1'
#
loop_
_entity.id
_entity.type
_entity.pdbx_description
1 polymer ?
#
loop_
_entity_poly.entity_id
_entity_poly.type
_entity_poly.pdbx_seq_one_letter_code
_entity_poly.pdbx_strand_id
1 'polypeptide(L)'
;YSLINFILLKFTLYGSYPLLFLKYNPIINGNAFIIENTLLKIISACVATSAYYLLFGLVIFTKDIKLKQSIYLILFGSIAIFLANILRIDLLIYIFVEFGKNFFERVHLFLWQFVSSIYVALIWIFLVKKLKIKTIPVYSDIKHLMHLIKPKKRKLKKRK
;
A
#
# COMPACT_ATOMS: atom_id res chain seq x y z
N TYR A 1 -17.19 4.51 7.09
CA TYR A 1 -16.35 4.88 5.94
C TYR A 1 -15.96 6.36 5.94
N SER A 2 -16.91 7.23 6.16
CA SER A 2 -16.71 8.69 6.16
C SER A 2 -15.77 9.18 7.29
N LEU A 3 -15.93 8.68 8.53
CA LEU A 3 -15.13 9.09 9.68
C LEU A 3 -13.65 8.68 9.55
N ILE A 4 -13.40 7.44 9.11
CA ILE A 4 -12.03 6.94 8.91
C ILE A 4 -11.32 7.77 7.84
N ASN A 5 -12.00 8.04 6.73
CA ASN A 5 -11.44 8.88 5.67
C ASN A 5 -11.13 10.31 6.15
N PHE A 6 -12.00 10.89 6.96
CA PHE A 6 -11.78 12.23 7.53
C PHE A 6 -10.53 12.27 8.43
N ILE A 7 -10.40 11.29 9.32
CA ILE A 7 -9.27 11.18 10.25
C ILE A 7 -7.97 10.99 9.45
N LEU A 8 -7.94 10.00 8.55
CA LEU A 8 -6.76 9.71 7.72
C LEU A 8 -6.37 10.88 6.83
N LEU A 9 -7.36 11.65 6.32
CA LEU A 9 -7.11 12.82 5.50
C LEU A 9 -6.36 13.90 6.29
N LYS A 10 -6.78 14.17 7.54
CA LYS A 10 -6.09 15.12 8.41
C LYS A 10 -4.66 14.65 8.74
N PHE A 11 -4.49 13.38 9.11
CA PHE A 11 -3.15 12.83 9.34
C PHE A 11 -2.26 12.91 8.11
N THR A 12 -2.80 12.63 6.94
CA THR A 12 -2.05 12.71 5.67
C THR A 12 -1.64 14.16 5.36
N LEU A 13 -2.57 15.11 5.53
CA LEU A 13 -2.31 16.53 5.30
C LEU A 13 -1.19 17.05 6.23
N TYR A 14 -1.29 16.80 7.52
CA TYR A 14 -0.27 17.23 8.47
C TYR A 14 1.03 16.44 8.35
N GLY A 15 0.97 15.18 7.93
CA GLY A 15 2.15 14.34 7.69
C GLY A 15 2.97 14.77 6.48
N SER A 16 2.31 15.25 5.42
CA SER A 16 2.98 15.77 4.21
C SER A 16 3.54 17.18 4.41
N TYR A 17 2.98 17.96 5.34
CA TYR A 17 3.39 19.35 5.56
C TYR A 17 4.89 19.55 5.79
N PRO A 18 5.58 18.78 6.67
CA PRO A 18 7.00 18.99 6.94
C PRO A 18 7.90 18.79 5.71
N LEU A 19 7.58 17.80 4.88
CA LEU A 19 8.33 17.51 3.65
C LEU A 19 8.13 18.60 2.60
N LEU A 20 6.89 19.03 2.42
CA LEU A 20 6.56 20.14 1.49
C LEU A 20 7.13 21.46 1.96
N PHE A 21 7.20 21.70 3.27
CA PHE A 21 7.77 22.93 3.84
C PHE A 21 9.26 23.10 3.52
N LEU A 22 9.99 21.99 3.35
CA LEU A 22 11.41 22.07 2.97
C LEU A 22 11.65 22.72 1.61
N LYS A 23 10.65 22.74 0.71
CA LYS A 23 10.82 23.23 -0.66
C LYS A 23 9.85 24.35 -1.05
N TYR A 24 8.59 24.31 -0.62
CA TYR A 24 7.51 25.11 -1.21
C TYR A 24 6.82 26.08 -0.26
N ASN A 25 7.09 26.09 1.06
CA ASN A 25 6.36 26.88 2.06
C ASN A 25 4.83 26.82 1.90
N PRO A 26 4.22 25.62 1.97
CA PRO A 26 2.79 25.44 1.72
C PRO A 26 1.94 26.12 2.79
N ILE A 27 0.81 26.72 2.40
CA ILE A 27 -0.21 27.21 3.32
C ILE A 27 -1.34 26.18 3.34
N ILE A 28 -1.74 25.74 4.54
CA ILE A 28 -2.88 24.83 4.71
C ILE A 28 -4.17 25.63 4.74
N ASN A 29 -5.09 25.31 3.83
CA ASN A 29 -6.44 25.86 3.79
C ASN A 29 -7.47 24.72 3.76
N GLY A 30 -8.07 24.43 4.91
CA GLY A 30 -9.03 23.34 5.07
C GLY A 30 -8.41 21.96 4.79
N ASN A 31 -8.72 21.36 3.64
CA ASN A 31 -8.19 20.08 3.17
C ASN A 31 -7.29 20.25 1.93
N ALA A 32 -6.70 21.43 1.75
CA ALA A 32 -5.88 21.75 0.60
C ALA A 32 -4.57 22.42 1.02
N PHE A 33 -3.55 22.25 0.18
CA PHE A 33 -2.34 23.05 0.20
C PHE A 33 -2.46 24.18 -0.82
N ILE A 34 -2.00 25.38 -0.47
CA ILE A 34 -1.78 26.48 -1.39
C ILE A 34 -0.28 26.57 -1.61
N ILE A 35 0.16 26.31 -2.84
CA ILE A 35 1.57 26.36 -3.25
C ILE A 35 1.62 27.21 -4.52
N GLU A 36 2.44 28.26 -4.54
CA GLU A 36 2.62 29.16 -5.70
C GLU A 36 1.29 29.62 -6.33
N ASN A 37 0.35 30.08 -5.49
CA ASN A 37 -1.01 30.50 -5.88
C ASN A 37 -1.91 29.39 -6.46
N THR A 38 -1.48 28.13 -6.39
CA THR A 38 -2.28 26.97 -6.83
C THR A 38 -2.87 26.23 -5.64
N LEU A 39 -4.19 26.00 -5.68
CA LEU A 39 -4.91 25.26 -4.64
C LEU A 39 -4.92 23.78 -4.97
N LEU A 40 -4.19 22.98 -4.20
CA LEU A 40 -4.06 21.52 -4.34
C LEU A 40 -4.89 20.82 -3.29
N LYS A 41 -6.11 20.42 -3.66
CA LYS A 41 -7.05 19.77 -2.73
C LYS A 41 -6.73 18.30 -2.56
N ILE A 42 -6.50 17.86 -1.32
CA ILE A 42 -6.39 16.45 -0.97
C ILE A 42 -7.80 15.88 -0.80
N ILE A 43 -8.15 14.89 -1.61
CA ILE A 43 -9.43 14.19 -1.59
C ILE A 43 -9.29 12.81 -0.94
N SER A 44 -10.40 12.17 -0.61
CA SER A 44 -10.42 10.83 0.01
C SER A 44 -9.71 9.75 -0.83
N ALA A 45 -9.66 9.88 -2.15
CA ALA A 45 -8.89 9.00 -3.03
C ALA A 45 -7.37 9.10 -2.79
N CYS A 46 -6.86 10.23 -2.25
CA CYS A 46 -5.45 10.43 -1.94
C CYS A 46 -5.03 9.75 -0.63
N VAL A 47 -5.98 9.28 0.19
CA VAL A 47 -5.72 8.79 1.56
C VAL A 47 -5.35 7.31 1.61
N ALA A 48 -5.38 6.62 0.47
CA ALA A 48 -5.06 5.19 0.35
C ALA A 48 -5.85 4.27 1.30
N THR A 49 -7.10 4.61 1.63
CA THR A 49 -7.97 3.82 2.52
C THR A 49 -8.13 2.38 2.06
N SER A 50 -8.19 2.14 0.74
CA SER A 50 -8.22 0.80 0.14
C SER A 50 -6.99 -0.04 0.46
N ALA A 51 -5.82 0.58 0.64
CA ALA A 51 -4.59 -0.10 1.00
C ALA A 51 -4.65 -0.68 2.43
N TYR A 52 -5.28 0.03 3.36
CA TYR A 52 -5.51 -0.47 4.72
C TYR A 52 -6.50 -1.63 4.74
N TYR A 53 -7.58 -1.57 3.94
CA TYR A 53 -8.50 -2.70 3.80
C TYR A 53 -7.83 -3.91 3.18
N LEU A 54 -6.97 -3.72 2.17
CA LEU A 54 -6.21 -4.79 1.56
C LEU A 54 -5.26 -5.43 2.58
N LEU A 55 -4.51 -4.63 3.35
CA LEU A 55 -3.64 -5.13 4.42
C LEU A 55 -4.43 -5.94 5.45
N PHE A 56 -5.57 -5.43 5.90
CA PHE A 56 -6.44 -6.09 6.88
C PHE A 56 -6.96 -7.41 6.34
N GLY A 57 -7.42 -7.44 5.09
CA GLY A 57 -7.82 -8.67 4.41
C GLY A 57 -6.69 -9.69 4.33
N LEU A 58 -5.48 -9.27 3.93
CA LEU A 58 -4.32 -10.17 3.86
C LEU A 58 -3.98 -10.77 5.23
N VAL A 59 -4.10 -9.99 6.32
CA VAL A 59 -3.86 -10.50 7.68
C VAL A 59 -4.92 -11.51 8.10
N ILE A 60 -6.21 -11.25 7.83
CA ILE A 60 -7.31 -12.17 8.16
C ILE A 60 -7.17 -13.50 7.40
N PHE A 61 -6.83 -13.45 6.12
CA PHE A 61 -6.67 -14.64 5.29
C PHE A 61 -5.37 -15.43 5.56
N THR A 62 -4.45 -14.89 6.37
CA THR A 62 -3.22 -15.62 6.72
C THR A 62 -3.50 -16.64 7.81
N LYS A 63 -3.39 -17.93 7.49
CA LYS A 63 -3.58 -19.05 8.44
C LYS A 63 -2.45 -19.10 9.48
N ASP A 64 -2.76 -19.69 10.65
CA ASP A 64 -1.80 -19.99 11.72
C ASP A 64 -1.02 -18.79 12.28
N ILE A 65 -1.60 -17.62 12.18
CA ILE A 65 -1.08 -16.39 12.76
C ILE A 65 -1.50 -16.28 14.24
N LYS A 66 -0.54 -16.04 15.13
CA LYS A 66 -0.82 -15.70 16.54
C LYS A 66 -1.38 -14.28 16.63
N LEU A 67 -2.29 -14.04 17.57
CA LEU A 67 -2.91 -12.73 17.76
C LEU A 67 -1.87 -11.60 17.88
N LYS A 68 -0.78 -11.82 18.64
CA LYS A 68 0.32 -10.85 18.75
C LYS A 68 0.96 -10.52 17.39
N GLN A 69 1.17 -11.53 16.54
CA GLN A 69 1.75 -11.32 15.20
C GLN A 69 0.78 -10.55 14.29
N SER A 70 -0.53 -10.83 14.38
CA SER A 70 -1.56 -10.08 13.63
C SER A 70 -1.57 -8.60 14.02
N ILE A 71 -1.51 -8.30 15.32
CA ILE A 71 -1.44 -6.92 15.82
C ILE A 71 -0.16 -6.21 15.30
N TYR A 72 0.99 -6.89 15.35
CA TYR A 72 2.23 -6.34 14.77
C TYR A 72 2.13 -6.09 13.27
N LEU A 73 1.56 -7.03 12.50
CA LEU A 73 1.36 -6.85 11.06
C LEU A 73 0.48 -5.65 10.75
N ILE A 74 -0.65 -5.52 11.44
CA ILE A 74 -1.58 -4.40 11.24
C ILE A 74 -0.91 -3.08 11.64
N LEU A 75 -0.27 -3.01 12.80
CA LEU A 75 0.36 -1.79 13.29
C LEU A 75 1.51 -1.32 12.38
N PHE A 76 2.51 -2.18 12.18
CA PHE A 76 3.68 -1.82 11.36
C PHE A 76 3.33 -1.68 9.89
N GLY A 77 2.43 -2.51 9.38
CA GLY A 77 1.93 -2.39 8.01
C GLY A 77 1.18 -1.09 7.78
N SER A 78 0.33 -0.66 8.72
CA SER A 78 -0.38 0.62 8.63
C SER A 78 0.57 1.80 8.68
N ILE A 79 1.59 1.78 9.55
CA ILE A 79 2.62 2.82 9.58
C ILE A 79 3.39 2.87 8.26
N ALA A 80 3.80 1.73 7.72
CA ALA A 80 4.52 1.68 6.46
C ALA A 80 3.66 2.18 5.27
N ILE A 81 2.37 1.81 5.22
CA ILE A 81 1.42 2.32 4.23
C ILE A 81 1.25 3.83 4.38
N PHE A 82 1.13 4.35 5.60
CA PHE A 82 1.00 5.77 5.87
C PHE A 82 2.21 6.56 5.35
N LEU A 83 3.43 6.12 5.69
CA LEU A 83 4.66 6.76 5.22
C LEU A 83 4.79 6.71 3.69
N ALA A 84 4.51 5.56 3.08
CA ALA A 84 4.51 5.43 1.63
C ALA A 84 3.47 6.34 0.96
N ASN A 85 2.31 6.53 1.59
CA ASN A 85 1.27 7.44 1.09
C ASN A 85 1.68 8.91 1.18
N ILE A 86 2.34 9.33 2.28
CA ILE A 86 2.91 10.68 2.41
C ILE A 86 3.91 10.92 1.27
N LEU A 87 4.91 10.03 1.10
CA LEU A 87 5.89 10.16 0.03
C LEU A 87 5.24 10.22 -1.36
N ARG A 88 4.18 9.46 -1.59
CA ARG A 88 3.43 9.49 -2.84
C ARG A 88 2.77 10.86 -3.08
N ILE A 89 2.16 11.44 -2.05
CA ILE A 89 1.50 12.74 -2.16
C ILE A 89 2.51 13.84 -2.42
N ASP A 90 3.61 13.83 -1.67
CA ASP A 90 4.68 14.83 -1.84
C ASP A 90 5.32 14.73 -3.23
N LEU A 91 5.55 13.50 -3.72
CA LEU A 91 6.01 13.27 -5.09
C LEU A 91 5.01 13.79 -6.13
N LEU A 92 3.71 13.55 -5.92
CA LEU A 92 2.67 14.02 -6.84
C LEU A 92 2.55 15.55 -6.86
N ILE A 93 2.65 16.20 -5.70
CA ILE A 93 2.67 17.67 -5.60
C ILE A 93 3.90 18.21 -6.30
N TYR A 94 5.08 17.63 -6.06
CA TYR A 94 6.31 17.99 -6.76
C TYR A 94 6.15 17.89 -8.29
N ILE A 95 5.61 16.78 -8.78
CA ILE A 95 5.37 16.58 -10.21
C ILE A 95 4.37 17.60 -10.76
N PHE A 96 3.33 17.94 -9.99
CA PHE A 96 2.34 18.92 -10.43
C PHE A 96 2.96 20.31 -10.60
N VAL A 97 3.77 20.75 -9.63
CA VAL A 97 4.40 22.08 -9.64
C VAL A 97 5.46 22.19 -10.74
N GLU A 98 6.33 21.18 -10.90
CA GLU A 98 7.46 21.24 -11.84
C GLU A 98 7.08 20.86 -13.29
N PHE A 99 6.18 19.90 -13.49
CA PHE A 99 5.87 19.35 -14.82
C PHE A 99 4.44 19.63 -15.29
N GLY A 100 3.63 20.24 -14.45
CA GLY A 100 2.27 20.67 -14.77
C GLY A 100 1.24 19.53 -14.76
N LYS A 101 -0.03 19.93 -15.00
CA LYS A 101 -1.22 19.11 -14.84
C LYS A 101 -1.22 17.85 -15.72
N ASN A 102 -0.84 17.95 -16.99
CA ASN A 102 -0.94 16.83 -17.94
C ASN A 102 -0.01 15.67 -17.58
N PHE A 103 1.18 15.96 -17.08
CA PHE A 103 2.12 14.96 -16.63
C PHE A 103 1.69 14.36 -15.29
N PHE A 104 1.23 15.20 -14.37
CA PHE A 104 0.65 14.79 -13.10
C PHE A 104 -0.48 13.76 -13.26
N GLU A 105 -1.46 13.99 -14.14
CA GLU A 105 -2.59 13.09 -14.32
C GLU A 105 -2.15 11.68 -14.74
N ARG A 106 -1.19 11.57 -15.67
CA ARG A 106 -0.65 10.26 -16.10
C ARG A 106 0.06 9.53 -14.98
N VAL A 107 0.94 10.23 -14.25
CA VAL A 107 1.68 9.63 -13.13
C VAL A 107 0.73 9.29 -11.98
N HIS A 108 -0.23 10.14 -11.68
CA HIS A 108 -1.23 9.91 -10.64
C HIS A 108 -2.02 8.63 -10.90
N LEU A 109 -2.54 8.44 -12.11
CA LEU A 109 -3.28 7.23 -12.50
C LEU A 109 -2.41 5.98 -12.39
N PHE A 110 -1.17 6.04 -12.87
CA PHE A 110 -0.22 4.94 -12.78
C PHE A 110 0.09 4.55 -11.32
N LEU A 111 0.42 5.54 -10.49
CA LEU A 111 0.69 5.33 -9.07
C LEU A 111 -0.53 4.79 -8.32
N TRP A 112 -1.73 5.27 -8.68
CA TRP A 112 -2.95 4.86 -8.01
C TRP A 112 -3.34 3.42 -8.36
N GLN A 113 -3.30 3.05 -9.65
CA GLN A 113 -3.76 1.74 -10.13
C GLN A 113 -2.75 0.62 -9.83
N PHE A 114 -1.48 0.84 -10.10
CA PHE A 114 -0.47 -0.22 -10.08
C PHE A 114 0.40 -0.17 -8.82
N VAL A 115 1.03 0.96 -8.56
CA VAL A 115 2.03 1.06 -7.50
C VAL A 115 1.42 0.86 -6.12
N SER A 116 0.21 1.39 -5.87
CA SER A 116 -0.45 1.26 -4.56
C SER A 116 -0.72 -0.19 -4.15
N SER A 117 -1.14 -1.04 -5.09
CA SER A 117 -1.41 -2.46 -4.80
C SER A 117 -0.12 -3.25 -4.61
N ILE A 118 0.90 -2.95 -5.43
CA ILE A 118 2.19 -3.63 -5.38
C ILE A 118 2.91 -3.35 -4.05
N TYR A 119 3.00 -2.09 -3.61
CA TYR A 119 3.72 -1.78 -2.38
C TYR A 119 3.03 -2.35 -1.13
N VAL A 120 1.69 -2.41 -1.09
CA VAL A 120 0.98 -3.06 0.02
C VAL A 120 1.32 -4.54 0.10
N ALA A 121 1.33 -5.23 -1.05
CA ALA A 121 1.72 -6.63 -1.10
C ALA A 121 3.19 -6.83 -0.68
N LEU A 122 4.10 -5.96 -1.11
CA LEU A 122 5.51 -6.02 -0.73
C LEU A 122 5.71 -5.77 0.76
N ILE A 123 5.04 -4.77 1.35
CA ILE A 123 5.08 -4.50 2.79
C ILE A 123 4.60 -5.73 3.56
N TRP A 124 3.47 -6.30 3.15
CA TRP A 124 2.92 -7.50 3.80
C TRP A 124 3.89 -8.69 3.71
N ILE A 125 4.44 -9.00 2.52
CA ILE A 125 5.42 -10.08 2.33
C ILE A 125 6.66 -9.86 3.21
N PHE A 126 7.17 -8.64 3.26
CA PHE A 126 8.32 -8.28 4.08
C PHE A 126 8.06 -8.52 5.57
N LEU A 127 6.91 -8.08 6.07
CA LEU A 127 6.52 -8.22 7.47
C LEU A 127 6.28 -9.69 7.84
N VAL A 128 5.61 -10.46 6.98
CA VAL A 128 5.38 -11.90 7.19
C VAL A 128 6.70 -12.66 7.28
N LYS A 129 7.67 -12.35 6.40
CA LYS A 129 9.01 -12.93 6.45
C LYS A 129 9.76 -12.54 7.73
N LYS A 130 9.70 -11.26 8.11
CA LYS A 130 10.35 -10.74 9.33
C LYS A 130 9.82 -11.40 10.60
N LEU A 131 8.52 -11.66 10.67
CA LEU A 131 7.85 -12.32 11.78
C LEU A 131 7.95 -13.86 11.73
N LYS A 132 8.67 -14.42 10.73
CA LYS A 132 8.86 -15.86 10.54
C LYS A 132 7.53 -16.64 10.51
N ILE A 133 6.49 -16.06 9.92
CA ILE A 133 5.20 -16.70 9.75
C ILE A 133 5.35 -17.75 8.64
N LYS A 134 5.14 -19.03 9.00
CA LYS A 134 5.44 -20.19 8.13
C LYS A 134 4.46 -20.34 6.95
N THR A 135 3.25 -19.80 7.08
CA THR A 135 2.19 -19.95 6.08
C THR A 135 1.97 -18.66 5.32
N ILE A 136 2.51 -18.59 4.11
CA ILE A 136 2.10 -17.59 3.12
C ILE A 136 0.95 -18.24 2.34
N PRO A 137 -0.33 -17.81 2.52
CA PRO A 137 -1.50 -18.51 1.97
C PRO A 137 -1.38 -18.76 0.47
N VAL A 138 -1.02 -17.70 -0.28
CA VAL A 138 -0.92 -17.76 -1.75
C VAL A 138 0.20 -18.69 -2.21
N TYR A 139 1.36 -18.70 -1.55
CA TYR A 139 2.49 -19.51 -1.97
C TYR A 139 2.29 -21.00 -1.67
N SER A 140 1.75 -21.33 -0.49
CA SER A 140 1.46 -22.73 -0.12
C SER A 140 0.35 -23.30 -1.00
N ASP A 141 -0.69 -22.53 -1.29
CA ASP A 141 -1.83 -22.96 -2.10
C ASP A 141 -1.44 -23.12 -3.59
N ILE A 142 -0.67 -22.19 -4.16
CA ILE A 142 -0.12 -22.35 -5.53
C ILE A 142 0.82 -23.56 -5.61
N LYS A 143 1.68 -23.76 -4.62
CA LYS A 143 2.58 -24.92 -4.59
C LYS A 143 1.81 -26.24 -4.47
N HIS A 144 0.75 -26.26 -3.67
CA HIS A 144 -0.14 -27.41 -3.53
C HIS A 144 -0.88 -27.69 -4.83
N LEU A 145 -1.45 -26.68 -5.48
CA LEU A 145 -2.11 -26.79 -6.79
C LEU A 145 -1.14 -27.26 -7.88
N MET A 146 0.07 -26.70 -7.94
CA MET A 146 1.09 -27.15 -8.90
C MET A 146 1.52 -28.61 -8.65
N HIS A 147 1.51 -29.06 -7.38
CA HIS A 147 1.81 -30.45 -7.06
C HIS A 147 0.68 -31.41 -7.50
N LEU A 148 -0.58 -30.95 -7.44
CA LEU A 148 -1.75 -31.71 -7.91
C LEU A 148 -1.81 -31.80 -9.44
N ILE A 149 -1.37 -30.74 -10.14
CA ILE A 149 -1.37 -30.66 -11.61
C ILE A 149 -0.20 -31.44 -12.24
N LYS A 150 0.90 -31.68 -11.50
CA LYS A 150 2.00 -32.51 -12.01
C LYS A 150 1.52 -33.94 -12.22
N PRO A 151 1.49 -34.46 -13.48
CA PRO A 151 1.06 -35.82 -13.73
C PRO A 151 1.99 -36.79 -13.01
N LYS A 152 1.42 -37.66 -12.18
CA LYS A 152 2.12 -38.74 -11.49
C LYS A 152 2.80 -39.60 -12.52
N LYS A 153 4.12 -39.47 -12.73
CA LYS A 153 4.87 -40.37 -13.60
C LYS A 153 4.65 -41.80 -13.15
N ARG A 154 3.80 -42.55 -13.89
CA ARG A 154 3.66 -44.02 -13.68
C ARG A 154 5.02 -44.65 -13.90
N LYS A 155 5.64 -45.13 -12.84
CA LYS A 155 6.78 -46.05 -12.95
C LYS A 155 6.26 -47.35 -13.61
N LEU A 156 6.52 -47.47 -14.89
CA LEU A 156 6.37 -48.76 -15.58
C LEU A 156 7.31 -49.76 -14.92
N LYS A 157 6.76 -50.65 -14.13
CA LYS A 157 7.45 -51.79 -13.54
C LYS A 157 7.84 -52.72 -14.70
N LYS A 158 9.12 -52.69 -15.14
CA LYS A 158 9.65 -53.71 -16.06
C LYS A 158 9.51 -55.06 -15.36
N ARG A 159 8.58 -55.89 -15.84
CA ARG A 159 8.58 -57.33 -15.55
C ARG A 159 9.73 -57.91 -16.38
N LYS A 160 10.69 -58.52 -15.71
CA LYS A 160 11.58 -59.53 -16.25
C LYS A 160 10.92 -60.89 -16.04
#